data_9317fd5b2d065558f581894084980f5f
#
_entry.id   9317fd5b2d065558f581894084980f5f
#
_cell.length_a   1.000
_cell.length_b   1.000
_cell.length_c   1.000
_cell.angle_alpha   90.00
_cell.angle_beta   90.00
_cell.angle_gamma   90.00
#
_symmetry.space_group_name_H-M   'P 1'
#
loop_
_entity.id
_entity.type
_entity.pdbx_description
1 polymer ?
#
loop_
_entity_poly.entity_id
_entity_poly.type
_entity_poly.pdbx_seq_one_letter_code
_entity_poly.pdbx_strand_id
1 'polypeptide(L)'
;MSYIIGISSFYHDSSVAIVKDNILIDYLKEESFTRIKGNSVFPKRSLLHLVKKYNLTNSKIQACVFYEKPFLSWSIITLFSLKKPFERWKISSSQFKKLWSGSLSFSTHTKKILNLDENKNLYAPHHMSHALTAISFDKKIENKDRLIFVIDAVGDGETI
;
A
#
# COMPACT_ATOMS: atom_id res chain seq x y z
N MET A 1 16.59 -11.07 -13.48
CA MET A 1 16.37 -9.69 -12.99
C MET A 1 14.93 -9.61 -12.51
N SER A 2 14.72 -9.31 -11.25
CA SER A 2 13.39 -9.29 -10.64
C SER A 2 13.00 -7.90 -10.18
N TYR A 3 11.76 -7.53 -10.40
CA TYR A 3 11.19 -6.25 -9.99
C TYR A 3 10.20 -6.45 -8.85
N ILE A 4 10.20 -5.55 -7.90
CA ILE A 4 9.17 -5.42 -6.87
C ILE A 4 8.42 -4.12 -7.13
N ILE A 5 7.09 -4.20 -7.09
CA ILE A 5 6.20 -3.05 -7.26
C ILE A 5 5.58 -2.73 -5.91
N GLY A 6 5.84 -1.54 -5.38
CA GLY A 6 5.17 -1.03 -4.19
C GLY A 6 3.97 -0.16 -4.60
N ILE A 7 2.82 -0.37 -3.98
CA ILE A 7 1.61 0.41 -4.25
C ILE A 7 1.04 0.97 -2.95
N SER A 8 0.80 2.29 -2.93
CA SER A 8 -0.01 2.99 -1.96
C SER A 8 -1.30 3.45 -2.61
N SER A 9 -2.45 3.17 -2.01
CA SER A 9 -3.77 3.58 -2.54
C SER A 9 -4.89 3.43 -1.52
N PHE A 10 -6.07 3.95 -1.87
CA PHE A 10 -7.35 3.86 -1.16
C PHE A 10 -7.48 4.74 0.07
N TYR A 11 -6.42 5.41 0.50
CA TYR A 11 -6.48 6.34 1.63
C TYR A 11 -6.22 7.78 1.17
N HIS A 12 -4.99 8.11 0.79
CA HIS A 12 -4.59 9.37 0.19
C HIS A 12 -3.31 9.16 -0.63
N ASP A 13 -2.98 10.13 -1.50
CA ASP A 13 -1.70 10.19 -2.23
C ASP A 13 -1.31 8.89 -2.93
N SER A 14 -2.24 8.31 -3.68
CA SER A 14 -1.99 7.06 -4.40
C SER A 14 -0.75 7.13 -5.28
N SER A 15 0.10 6.12 -5.16
CA SER A 15 1.41 6.11 -5.81
C SER A 15 1.90 4.70 -6.10
N VAL A 16 2.88 4.61 -7.00
CA VAL A 16 3.58 3.39 -7.37
C VAL A 16 5.07 3.61 -7.30
N ALA A 17 5.78 2.67 -6.70
CA ALA A 17 7.23 2.61 -6.66
C ALA A 17 7.72 1.34 -7.36
N ILE A 18 8.82 1.42 -8.09
CA ILE A 18 9.50 0.28 -8.71
C ILE A 18 10.86 0.10 -8.06
N VAL A 19 11.07 -1.07 -7.51
CA VAL A 19 12.34 -1.49 -6.92
C VAL A 19 12.95 -2.59 -7.79
N LYS A 20 14.22 -2.48 -8.07
CA LYS A 20 15.00 -3.49 -8.78
C LYS A 20 16.30 -3.74 -8.03
N ASP A 21 16.60 -5.00 -7.74
CA ASP A 21 17.84 -5.40 -7.05
C ASP A 21 18.06 -4.57 -5.76
N ASN A 22 17.00 -4.39 -4.96
CA ASN A 22 16.92 -3.59 -3.72
C ASN A 22 17.15 -2.07 -3.89
N ILE A 23 17.13 -1.57 -5.12
CA ILE A 23 17.29 -0.14 -5.40
C ILE A 23 15.96 0.40 -5.91
N LEU A 24 15.48 1.50 -5.31
CA LEU A 24 14.36 2.27 -5.84
C LEU A 24 14.78 2.94 -7.15
N ILE A 25 14.20 2.48 -8.26
CA ILE A 25 14.54 3.00 -9.60
C ILE A 25 13.55 4.02 -10.13
N ASP A 26 12.31 3.99 -9.64
CA ASP A 26 11.30 4.97 -10.05
C ASP A 26 10.14 5.05 -9.05
N TYR A 27 9.46 6.21 -9.04
CA TYR A 27 8.31 6.50 -8.22
C TYR A 27 7.39 7.50 -8.89
N LEU A 28 6.08 7.21 -8.92
CA LEU A 28 5.08 8.10 -9.51
C LEU A 28 3.82 8.19 -8.66
N LYS A 29 3.34 9.41 -8.43
CA LYS A 29 2.03 9.69 -7.86
C LYS A 29 0.95 9.70 -8.95
N GLU A 30 -0.23 9.15 -8.65
CA GLU A 30 -1.37 9.14 -9.57
C GLU A 30 -1.89 10.57 -9.86
N GLU A 31 -1.72 11.50 -8.91
CA GLU A 31 -2.07 12.90 -9.10
C GLU A 31 -1.32 13.57 -10.26
N SER A 32 -0.12 13.09 -10.62
CA SER A 32 0.64 13.59 -11.78
C SER A 32 -0.11 13.37 -13.10
N PHE A 33 -0.95 12.33 -13.15
CA PHE A 33 -1.75 11.99 -14.34
C PHE A 33 -3.20 12.49 -14.24
N THR A 34 -3.78 12.46 -13.04
CA THR A 34 -5.19 12.82 -12.84
C THR A 34 -5.40 14.30 -12.59
N ARG A 35 -4.36 15.01 -12.16
CA ARG A 35 -4.40 16.41 -11.70
C ARG A 35 -5.33 16.62 -10.49
N ILE A 36 -5.67 15.55 -9.78
CA ILE A 36 -6.46 15.59 -8.55
C ILE A 36 -5.51 15.40 -7.38
N LYS A 37 -5.31 16.47 -6.59
CA LYS A 37 -4.45 16.44 -5.40
C LYS A 37 -5.00 15.48 -4.34
N GLY A 38 -4.11 14.71 -3.71
CA GLY A 38 -4.49 13.74 -2.68
C GLY A 38 -5.35 12.58 -3.20
N ASN A 39 -5.27 12.28 -4.49
CA ASN A 39 -6.07 11.22 -5.12
C ASN A 39 -5.88 9.88 -4.38
N SER A 40 -6.98 9.24 -3.97
CA SER A 40 -6.99 7.99 -3.20
C SER A 40 -7.34 6.74 -4.02
N VAL A 41 -7.68 6.89 -5.30
CA VAL A 41 -8.05 5.74 -6.14
C VAL A 41 -6.84 4.86 -6.45
N PHE A 42 -7.08 3.62 -6.89
CA PHE A 42 -5.98 2.75 -7.32
C PHE A 42 -5.16 3.43 -8.42
N PRO A 43 -3.81 3.49 -8.29
CA PRO A 43 -2.92 4.27 -9.16
C PRO A 43 -2.70 3.61 -10.53
N LYS A 44 -3.79 3.46 -11.28
CA LYS A 44 -3.81 2.72 -12.55
C LYS A 44 -2.94 3.36 -13.62
N ARG A 45 -2.99 4.71 -13.75
CA ARG A 45 -2.25 5.41 -14.80
C ARG A 45 -0.75 5.38 -14.53
N SER A 46 -0.36 5.63 -13.28
CA SER A 46 1.02 5.54 -12.82
C SER A 46 1.58 4.13 -13.02
N LEU A 47 0.81 3.10 -12.63
CA LEU A 47 1.20 1.71 -12.80
C LEU A 47 1.39 1.34 -14.27
N LEU A 48 0.43 1.64 -15.14
CA LEU A 48 0.52 1.36 -16.56
C LEU A 48 1.70 2.09 -17.22
N HIS A 49 1.97 3.34 -16.82
CA HIS A 49 3.11 4.09 -17.32
C HIS A 49 4.43 3.42 -16.97
N LEU A 50 4.62 3.01 -15.69
CA LEU A 50 5.84 2.35 -15.23
C LEU A 50 6.00 0.95 -15.83
N VAL A 51 4.91 0.19 -15.95
CA VAL A 51 4.91 -1.12 -16.63
C VAL A 51 5.39 -0.98 -18.08
N LYS A 52 4.90 0.01 -18.79
CA LYS A 52 5.34 0.29 -20.17
C LYS A 52 6.79 0.74 -20.21
N LYS A 53 7.19 1.69 -19.35
CA LYS A 53 8.55 2.26 -19.31
C LYS A 53 9.62 1.20 -19.07
N TYR A 54 9.37 0.24 -18.18
CA TYR A 54 10.34 -0.81 -17.81
C TYR A 54 10.07 -2.16 -18.50
N ASN A 55 9.08 -2.20 -19.39
CA ASN A 55 8.66 -3.42 -20.09
C ASN A 55 8.44 -4.59 -19.10
N LEU A 56 7.64 -4.33 -18.05
CA LEU A 56 7.36 -5.29 -16.98
C LEU A 56 6.32 -6.30 -17.44
N THR A 57 6.68 -7.55 -17.34
CA THR A 57 5.80 -8.72 -17.57
C THR A 57 5.61 -9.47 -16.25
N ASN A 58 4.58 -10.29 -16.14
CA ASN A 58 4.35 -11.12 -14.95
C ASN A 58 5.61 -11.93 -14.56
N SER A 59 6.35 -12.44 -15.55
CA SER A 59 7.58 -13.22 -15.31
C SER A 59 8.73 -12.39 -14.72
N LYS A 60 8.77 -11.08 -14.96
CA LYS A 60 9.78 -10.17 -14.40
C LYS A 60 9.40 -9.64 -13.04
N ILE A 61 8.10 -9.65 -12.68
CA ILE A 61 7.60 -9.17 -11.40
C ILE A 61 7.73 -10.30 -10.38
N GLN A 62 8.53 -10.06 -9.36
CA GLN A 62 8.70 -10.96 -8.22
C GLN A 62 7.54 -10.81 -7.23
N ALA A 63 7.19 -9.57 -6.91
CA ALA A 63 6.11 -9.26 -5.96
C ALA A 63 5.48 -7.91 -6.26
N CYS A 64 4.21 -7.78 -5.87
CA CYS A 64 3.49 -6.53 -5.76
C CYS A 64 3.10 -6.33 -4.30
N VAL A 65 3.58 -5.28 -3.67
CA VAL A 65 3.46 -5.06 -2.22
C VAL A 65 2.51 -3.92 -1.95
N PHE A 66 1.52 -4.19 -1.10
CA PHE A 66 0.61 -3.19 -0.57
C PHE A 66 1.00 -2.85 0.87
N TYR A 67 0.92 -1.59 1.26
CA TYR A 67 1.45 -1.05 2.52
C TYR A 67 0.60 -1.32 3.77
N GLU A 68 -0.50 -2.07 3.64
CA GLU A 68 -1.46 -2.33 4.72
C GLU A 68 -1.96 -3.78 4.64
N LYS A 69 -2.40 -4.33 5.77
CA LYS A 69 -3.06 -5.64 5.86
C LYS A 69 -4.58 -5.47 5.92
N PRO A 70 -5.30 -5.53 4.79
CA PRO A 70 -6.73 -5.18 4.73
C PRO A 70 -7.62 -6.03 5.64
N PHE A 71 -7.30 -7.31 5.81
CA PHE A 71 -8.07 -8.22 6.69
C PHE A 71 -7.92 -7.88 8.15
N LEU A 72 -6.74 -7.41 8.57
CA LEU A 72 -6.51 -6.97 9.95
C LEU A 72 -7.31 -5.70 10.23
N SER A 73 -7.22 -4.70 9.36
CA SER A 73 -8.03 -3.47 9.45
C SER A 73 -9.52 -3.78 9.46
N TRP A 74 -9.98 -4.74 8.65
CA TRP A 74 -11.38 -5.18 8.63
C TRP A 74 -11.81 -5.79 9.97
N SER A 75 -11.02 -6.69 10.54
CA SER A 75 -11.35 -7.36 11.80
C SER A 75 -11.45 -6.36 12.96
N ILE A 76 -10.57 -5.37 12.99
CA ILE A 76 -10.54 -4.33 14.00
C ILE A 76 -11.76 -3.42 13.90
N ILE A 77 -12.08 -2.93 12.69
CA ILE A 77 -13.26 -2.11 12.46
C ILE A 77 -14.52 -2.87 12.88
N THR A 78 -14.60 -4.17 12.58
CA THR A 78 -15.72 -5.01 12.99
C THR A 78 -15.84 -5.11 14.50
N LEU A 79 -14.75 -5.41 15.21
CA LEU A 79 -14.73 -5.50 16.67
C LEU A 79 -15.11 -4.17 17.34
N PHE A 80 -14.60 -3.04 16.83
CA PHE A 80 -14.97 -1.71 17.31
C PHE A 80 -16.44 -1.38 17.07
N SER A 81 -17.00 -1.83 15.96
CA SER A 81 -18.43 -1.61 15.62
C SER A 81 -19.35 -2.40 16.54
N LEU A 82 -18.97 -3.61 16.92
CA LEU A 82 -19.73 -4.47 17.83
C LEU A 82 -19.79 -3.91 19.25
N LYS A 83 -18.76 -3.17 19.71
CA LYS A 83 -18.72 -2.59 21.07
C LYS A 83 -19.69 -1.44 21.27
N LYS A 84 -20.02 -0.66 20.21
CA LYS A 84 -20.94 0.50 20.28
C LYS A 84 -21.73 0.65 18.96
N PRO A 85 -22.67 -0.22 18.67
CA PRO A 85 -23.29 -0.30 17.34
C PRO A 85 -24.08 0.95 16.96
N PHE A 86 -24.80 1.59 17.90
CA PHE A 86 -25.64 2.74 17.60
C PHE A 86 -24.84 4.04 17.40
N GLU A 87 -23.76 4.25 18.14
CA GLU A 87 -22.95 5.47 18.05
C GLU A 87 -22.01 5.45 16.82
N ARG A 88 -21.58 4.27 16.40
CA ARG A 88 -20.52 4.11 15.39
C ARG A 88 -20.99 3.60 14.03
N TRP A 89 -22.29 3.37 13.86
CA TRP A 89 -22.85 2.82 12.63
C TRP A 89 -22.45 3.61 11.37
N LYS A 90 -22.55 4.94 11.41
CA LYS A 90 -22.21 5.80 10.26
C LYS A 90 -20.71 5.76 9.92
N ILE A 91 -19.85 5.79 10.95
CA ILE A 91 -18.39 5.73 10.77
C ILE A 91 -18.00 4.36 10.24
N SER A 92 -18.53 3.32 10.85
CA SER A 92 -18.30 1.93 10.48
C SER A 92 -18.73 1.62 9.05
N SER A 93 -19.92 2.03 8.63
CA SER A 93 -20.41 1.79 7.27
C SER A 93 -19.55 2.47 6.19
N SER A 94 -19.06 3.69 6.45
CA SER A 94 -18.17 4.38 5.51
C SER A 94 -16.80 3.72 5.41
N GLN A 95 -16.25 3.25 6.53
CA GLN A 95 -14.97 2.53 6.58
C GLN A 95 -15.09 1.14 5.91
N PHE A 96 -16.17 0.41 6.16
CA PHE A 96 -16.46 -0.83 5.47
C PHE A 96 -16.53 -0.67 3.94
N LYS A 97 -17.20 0.39 3.48
CA LYS A 97 -17.28 0.68 2.05
C LYS A 97 -15.90 0.96 1.45
N LYS A 98 -15.07 1.73 2.14
CA LYS A 98 -13.68 2.00 1.70
C LYS A 98 -12.83 0.75 1.65
N LEU A 99 -12.90 -0.12 2.67
CA LEU A 99 -12.18 -1.38 2.69
C LEU A 99 -12.63 -2.32 1.58
N TRP A 100 -13.94 -2.51 1.41
CA TRP A 100 -14.50 -3.42 0.42
C TRP A 100 -14.21 -2.99 -1.01
N SER A 101 -14.41 -1.72 -1.33
CA SER A 101 -14.13 -1.18 -2.66
C SER A 101 -12.65 -0.83 -2.89
N GLY A 102 -11.85 -0.80 -1.84
CA GLY A 102 -10.47 -0.35 -1.83
C GLY A 102 -9.46 -1.46 -1.58
N SER A 103 -8.93 -1.51 -0.38
CA SER A 103 -7.76 -2.35 -0.08
C SER A 103 -8.01 -3.86 -0.22
N LEU A 104 -9.23 -4.35 0.03
CA LEU A 104 -9.59 -5.74 -0.26
C LEU A 104 -9.61 -6.07 -1.76
N SER A 105 -9.81 -5.07 -2.61
CA SER A 105 -9.79 -5.24 -4.07
C SER A 105 -8.39 -5.13 -4.69
N PHE A 106 -7.33 -4.93 -3.89
CA PHE A 106 -5.96 -4.77 -4.37
C PHE A 106 -5.52 -5.91 -5.29
N SER A 107 -5.68 -7.16 -4.85
CA SER A 107 -5.36 -8.35 -5.65
C SER A 107 -6.14 -8.41 -6.98
N THR A 108 -7.41 -8.01 -6.96
CA THR A 108 -8.24 -7.92 -8.17
C THR A 108 -7.70 -6.89 -9.16
N HIS A 109 -7.25 -5.73 -8.68
CA HIS A 109 -6.66 -4.69 -9.52
C HIS A 109 -5.32 -5.13 -10.14
N THR A 110 -4.44 -5.73 -9.35
CA THR A 110 -3.14 -6.24 -9.84
C THR A 110 -3.32 -7.36 -10.84
N LYS A 111 -4.24 -8.30 -10.60
CA LYS A 111 -4.61 -9.35 -11.54
C LYS A 111 -5.13 -8.77 -12.87
N LYS A 112 -6.04 -7.81 -12.81
CA LYS A 112 -6.65 -7.19 -14.00
C LYS A 112 -5.65 -6.39 -14.84
N ILE A 113 -4.68 -5.71 -14.21
CA ILE A 113 -3.77 -4.78 -14.90
C ILE A 113 -2.46 -5.45 -15.30
N LEU A 114 -1.92 -6.30 -14.43
CA LEU A 114 -0.60 -6.91 -14.58
C LEU A 114 -0.68 -8.38 -14.99
N ASN A 115 -1.89 -8.97 -14.99
CA ASN A 115 -2.10 -10.41 -15.07
C ASN A 115 -1.24 -11.16 -14.03
N LEU A 116 -1.16 -10.58 -12.82
CA LEU A 116 -0.30 -11.08 -11.76
C LEU A 116 -0.95 -12.23 -11.01
N ASP A 117 -0.17 -13.26 -10.70
CA ASP A 117 -0.61 -14.36 -9.86
C ASP A 117 -0.86 -13.88 -8.42
N GLU A 118 -1.87 -14.43 -7.76
CA GLU A 118 -2.28 -13.98 -6.41
C GLU A 118 -1.18 -14.15 -5.37
N ASN A 119 -0.36 -15.20 -5.49
CA ASN A 119 0.77 -15.49 -4.59
C ASN A 119 1.90 -14.45 -4.66
N LYS A 120 1.90 -13.60 -5.68
CA LYS A 120 2.84 -12.48 -5.81
C LYS A 120 2.35 -11.19 -5.15
N ASN A 121 1.09 -11.16 -4.67
CA ASN A 121 0.57 -10.04 -3.92
C ASN A 121 0.93 -10.18 -2.44
N LEU A 122 1.70 -9.24 -1.94
CA LEU A 122 2.16 -9.21 -0.55
C LEU A 122 1.56 -7.99 0.16
N TYR A 123 1.39 -8.12 1.46
CA TYR A 123 0.83 -7.09 2.33
C TYR A 123 1.81 -6.80 3.46
N ALA A 124 2.36 -5.59 3.49
CA ALA A 124 3.26 -5.16 4.55
C ALA A 124 2.45 -4.61 5.74
N PRO A 125 2.90 -4.82 6.99
CA PRO A 125 2.31 -4.13 8.13
C PRO A 125 2.48 -2.61 7.98
N HIS A 126 1.44 -1.83 8.30
CA HIS A 126 1.41 -0.38 8.09
C HIS A 126 2.57 0.34 8.81
N HIS A 127 2.69 0.15 10.11
CA HIS A 127 3.78 0.76 10.91
C HIS A 127 5.17 0.26 10.51
N MET A 128 5.30 -0.99 10.06
CA MET A 128 6.54 -1.49 9.51
C MET A 128 6.91 -0.75 8.21
N SER A 129 5.94 -0.40 7.39
CA SER A 129 6.18 0.39 6.17
C SER A 129 6.74 1.77 6.48
N HIS A 130 6.24 2.43 7.53
CA HIS A 130 6.81 3.70 8.02
C HIS A 130 8.24 3.54 8.54
N ALA A 131 8.49 2.53 9.39
CA ALA A 131 9.82 2.25 9.92
C ALA A 131 10.84 1.96 8.82
N LEU A 132 10.49 1.12 7.86
CA LEU A 132 11.35 0.78 6.71
C LEU A 132 11.62 1.99 5.80
N THR A 133 10.67 2.91 5.67
CA THR A 133 10.89 4.16 4.93
C THR A 133 12.00 4.98 5.59
N ALA A 134 11.94 5.17 6.91
CA ALA A 134 12.98 5.90 7.64
C ALA A 134 14.37 5.26 7.46
N ILE A 135 14.44 3.93 7.51
CA ILE A 135 15.69 3.18 7.31
C ILE A 135 16.20 3.32 5.86
N SER A 136 15.32 3.21 4.87
CA SER A 136 15.70 3.14 3.46
C SER A 136 16.37 4.41 2.93
N PHE A 137 16.08 5.56 3.54
CA PHE A 137 16.67 6.84 3.15
C PHE A 137 17.94 7.22 3.94
N ASP A 138 18.27 6.50 5.01
CA ASP A 138 19.48 6.77 5.78
C ASP A 138 20.67 5.93 5.30
N LYS A 139 21.49 6.48 4.44
CA LYS A 139 22.70 5.84 3.90
C LYS A 139 23.78 5.54 4.95
N LYS A 140 23.64 6.03 6.20
CA LYS A 140 24.61 5.83 7.30
C LYS A 140 24.29 4.62 8.17
N ILE A 141 23.33 3.77 7.76
CA ILE A 141 22.76 2.69 8.58
C ILE A 141 23.67 1.47 8.76
N GLU A 142 24.80 1.41 8.13
CA GLU A 142 25.68 0.24 8.28
C GLU A 142 26.13 0.05 9.74
N ASN A 143 25.67 -1.07 10.33
CA ASN A 143 26.15 -1.66 11.61
C ASN A 143 25.99 -0.84 12.91
N LYS A 144 24.89 -0.11 13.12
CA LYS A 144 24.61 0.55 14.41
C LYS A 144 23.23 0.15 14.93
N ASP A 145 23.16 -0.14 16.22
CA ASP A 145 21.87 -0.28 16.92
C ASP A 145 21.09 1.03 16.86
N ARG A 146 19.81 0.96 16.51
CA ARG A 146 18.96 2.13 16.37
C ARG A 146 17.59 1.88 16.99
N LEU A 147 17.05 2.92 17.57
CA LEU A 147 15.69 2.96 18.04
C LEU A 147 14.86 3.75 17.01
N ILE A 148 13.80 3.13 16.52
CA ILE A 148 12.88 3.73 15.55
C ILE A 148 11.55 3.95 16.25
N PHE A 149 11.09 5.20 16.28
CA PHE A 149 9.76 5.55 16.74
C PHE A 149 8.86 5.75 15.54
N VAL A 150 7.74 5.01 15.50
CA VAL A 150 6.66 5.23 14.54
C VAL A 150 5.48 5.80 15.30
N ILE A 151 5.10 7.04 14.97
CA ILE A 151 3.98 7.75 15.58
C ILE A 151 2.97 8.01 14.47
N ASP A 152 1.87 7.29 14.49
CA ASP A 152 0.80 7.41 13.50
C ASP A 152 -0.57 7.35 14.19
N ALA A 153 -1.56 8.00 13.60
CA ALA A 153 -2.90 8.09 14.18
C ALA A 153 -3.63 6.73 14.16
N VAL A 154 -3.51 5.98 13.07
CA VAL A 154 -4.17 4.68 12.87
C VAL A 154 -3.40 3.85 11.83
N GLY A 155 -3.01 2.64 12.21
CA GLY A 155 -2.45 1.66 11.28
C GLY A 155 -2.58 0.25 11.82
N ASP A 156 -3.02 -0.71 11.00
CA ASP A 156 -3.18 -2.15 11.31
C ASP A 156 -3.83 -2.45 12.70
N GLY A 157 -4.59 -1.46 13.25
CA GLY A 157 -5.24 -1.53 14.56
C GLY A 157 -4.37 -1.23 15.76
N GLU A 158 -3.17 -0.84 15.55
CA GLU A 158 -2.30 -0.29 16.58
C GLU A 158 -2.52 1.23 16.64
N THR A 159 -2.95 1.69 17.79
CA THR A 159 -3.01 3.12 18.14
C THR A 159 -2.02 3.37 19.25
N ILE A 160 -1.31 4.46 19.18
CA ILE A 160 -0.54 4.95 20.32
C ILE A 160 -1.49 5.64 21.30
#